data_89bd910fab127e71911e1123fce1e8a7
#
_entry.id   89bd910fab127e71911e1123fce1e8a7
#
_cell.length_a   1.000
_cell.length_b   1.000
_cell.length_c   1.000
_cell.angle_alpha   90.00
_cell.angle_beta   90.00
_cell.angle_gamma   90.00
#
_symmetry.space_group_name_H-M   'P 1'
#
loop_
_entity.id
_entity.type
_entity.pdbx_description
1 polymer ?
#
loop_
_entity_poly.entity_id
_entity_poly.type
_entity_poly.pdbx_seq_one_letter_code
_entity_poly.pdbx_strand_id
1 'polypeptide(L)'
;MSNSTQLAHSLLRQLIETGVSDFVVCPGSRNAPFLIALGEASSKQIVDLHIKIDERGAAFFALGIAKASNNYVAVICTSGTAAANFHPAALEALHSDSKLLIITADRPARLRKTGANQTTNQVDIFSSVKTHDLSTDINLKPLLTNGPLHLNVQFDEPLISEEKNDWLAGIKITGPNYSNKIGGRLDLTTGVLIVGHDRAGYTLDEINDFAGELNWPVISEDPISFPQAIAHSSLFLTDPKIADKFAPENIVVIGRTTLSRSTNTFIAQCKNLVVIDPRVADIDNKRGADLILTSLPNKVTSQKSDSTLWQKASAAAETEIASIGWSEQLAVISICQVLPSETALFVGSSRPIRDIEAFCKPRKGLLVFSNRGLSGIDGNISTIFGIAKEFENTSAILGDLTFLHDISALVNRSGENIRIFVLDNNGGGIFSTLPQANADNFDQLFGTPHNLDLEKVATGFGVKSTTVSDLNGLKLQLSKPIVGLEVVIVKVPTRSANANNLKQITQRVSSAVRIGINLD
;
A
#
# COMPACT_ATOMS: atom_id res chain seq x y z
N MET A 1 19.55 5.28 -37.81
CA MET A 1 18.94 5.55 -36.48
C MET A 1 17.49 5.13 -36.56
N SER A 2 16.97 4.40 -35.60
CA SER A 2 15.56 4.07 -35.63
C SER A 2 14.75 5.36 -35.43
N ASN A 3 13.70 5.51 -36.23
CA ASN A 3 12.73 6.60 -36.12
C ASN A 3 12.04 6.51 -34.72
N SER A 4 11.71 7.63 -34.12
CA SER A 4 11.08 7.69 -32.78
C SER A 4 9.79 6.86 -32.69
N THR A 5 9.02 6.82 -33.78
CA THR A 5 7.83 5.97 -33.88
C THR A 5 8.18 4.48 -33.87
N GLN A 6 9.22 4.05 -34.60
CA GLN A 6 9.65 2.65 -34.63
C GLN A 6 10.19 2.19 -33.27
N LEU A 7 10.94 3.04 -32.57
CA LEU A 7 11.41 2.77 -31.21
C LEU A 7 10.24 2.59 -30.24
N ALA A 8 9.25 3.50 -30.29
CA ALA A 8 8.05 3.39 -29.47
C ALA A 8 7.26 2.09 -29.74
N HIS A 9 7.05 1.74 -31.03
CA HIS A 9 6.39 0.50 -31.44
C HIS A 9 7.13 -0.74 -30.92
N SER A 10 8.46 -0.77 -31.07
CA SER A 10 9.26 -1.93 -30.62
C SER A 10 9.20 -2.10 -29.11
N LEU A 11 9.39 -1.03 -28.32
CA LEU A 11 9.32 -1.10 -26.87
C LEU A 11 7.92 -1.49 -26.37
N LEU A 12 6.86 -0.89 -26.91
CA LEU A 12 5.49 -1.22 -26.53
C LEU A 12 5.13 -2.66 -26.90
N ARG A 13 5.54 -3.12 -28.08
CA ARG A 13 5.33 -4.50 -28.50
C ARG A 13 5.93 -5.49 -27.51
N GLN A 14 7.20 -5.27 -27.13
CA GLN A 14 7.88 -6.13 -26.13
C GLN A 14 7.16 -6.13 -24.78
N LEU A 15 6.68 -4.96 -24.31
CA LEU A 15 5.93 -4.86 -23.06
C LEU A 15 4.62 -5.65 -23.12
N ILE A 16 3.85 -5.50 -24.20
CA ILE A 16 2.60 -6.24 -24.42
C ILE A 16 2.88 -7.74 -24.49
N GLU A 17 3.90 -8.16 -25.25
CA GLU A 17 4.26 -9.57 -25.38
C GLU A 17 4.73 -10.18 -24.04
N THR A 18 5.25 -9.39 -23.11
CA THR A 18 5.60 -9.83 -21.75
C THR A 18 4.44 -9.78 -20.76
N GLY A 19 3.24 -9.36 -21.19
CA GLY A 19 2.02 -9.38 -20.39
C GLY A 19 1.67 -8.07 -19.70
N VAL A 20 2.32 -6.95 -20.07
CA VAL A 20 1.88 -5.63 -19.60
C VAL A 20 0.61 -5.25 -20.36
N SER A 21 -0.53 -5.20 -19.65
CA SER A 21 -1.85 -4.87 -20.20
C SER A 21 -2.25 -3.42 -19.94
N ASP A 22 -1.85 -2.86 -18.80
CA ASP A 22 -2.29 -1.55 -18.33
C ASP A 22 -1.24 -0.48 -18.55
N PHE A 23 -1.64 0.58 -19.26
CA PHE A 23 -0.81 1.73 -19.57
C PHE A 23 -1.49 3.02 -19.10
N VAL A 24 -0.86 3.68 -18.14
CA VAL A 24 -1.31 4.98 -17.63
C VAL A 24 -0.48 6.08 -18.28
N VAL A 25 -1.11 7.02 -18.94
CA VAL A 25 -0.40 8.05 -19.71
C VAL A 25 -0.78 9.46 -19.30
N CYS A 26 0.21 10.36 -19.22
CA CYS A 26 0.02 11.79 -19.10
C CYS A 26 0.37 12.44 -20.43
N PRO A 27 -0.58 13.16 -21.08
CA PRO A 27 -0.36 13.74 -22.41
C PRO A 27 0.77 14.79 -22.42
N GLY A 28 1.62 14.72 -23.44
CA GLY A 28 2.65 15.71 -23.73
C GLY A 28 3.23 15.53 -25.12
N SER A 29 3.97 16.53 -25.61
CA SER A 29 4.51 16.48 -26.98
C SER A 29 5.59 15.41 -27.14
N ARG A 30 6.55 15.32 -26.17
CA ARG A 30 7.71 14.42 -26.34
C ARG A 30 7.34 12.93 -26.30
N ASN A 31 6.28 12.56 -25.59
CA ASN A 31 5.79 11.18 -25.54
C ASN A 31 4.71 10.86 -26.60
N ALA A 32 4.47 11.74 -27.58
CA ALA A 32 3.50 11.52 -28.66
C ALA A 32 3.69 10.17 -29.39
N PRO A 33 4.92 9.68 -29.67
CA PRO A 33 5.10 8.36 -30.29
C PRO A 33 4.44 7.23 -29.50
N PHE A 34 4.56 7.25 -28.16
CA PHE A 34 3.89 6.27 -27.30
C PHE A 34 2.36 6.45 -27.28
N LEU A 35 1.87 7.68 -27.15
CA LEU A 35 0.44 7.92 -27.01
C LEU A 35 -0.33 7.50 -28.26
N ILE A 36 0.21 7.80 -29.46
CA ILE A 36 -0.42 7.42 -30.72
C ILE A 36 -0.47 5.91 -30.87
N ALA A 37 0.65 5.23 -30.59
CA ALA A 37 0.73 3.78 -30.66
C ALA A 37 -0.21 3.09 -29.64
N LEU A 38 -0.26 3.58 -28.40
CA LEU A 38 -1.17 3.06 -27.38
C LEU A 38 -2.64 3.33 -27.71
N GLY A 39 -2.95 4.48 -28.30
CA GLY A 39 -4.29 4.77 -28.81
C GLY A 39 -4.74 3.75 -29.86
N GLU A 40 -3.84 3.35 -30.78
CA GLU A 40 -4.11 2.27 -31.73
C GLU A 40 -4.31 0.91 -31.04
N ALA A 41 -3.41 0.53 -30.11
CA ALA A 41 -3.51 -0.74 -29.40
C ALA A 41 -4.79 -0.83 -28.54
N SER A 42 -5.17 0.25 -27.89
CA SER A 42 -6.40 0.33 -27.10
C SER A 42 -7.66 0.26 -27.99
N SER A 43 -7.66 0.90 -29.16
CA SER A 43 -8.79 0.79 -30.11
C SER A 43 -9.02 -0.63 -30.62
N LYS A 44 -7.96 -1.45 -30.63
CA LYS A 44 -8.00 -2.88 -30.97
C LYS A 44 -8.21 -3.78 -29.72
N GLN A 45 -8.46 -3.19 -28.56
CA GLN A 45 -8.67 -3.90 -27.28
C GLN A 45 -7.49 -4.83 -26.86
N ILE A 46 -6.27 -4.45 -27.25
CA ILE A 46 -5.05 -5.19 -26.90
C ILE A 46 -4.50 -4.75 -25.53
N VAL A 47 -4.74 -3.47 -25.18
CA VAL A 47 -4.31 -2.88 -23.91
C VAL A 47 -5.41 -2.02 -23.29
N ASP A 48 -5.36 -1.86 -21.98
CA ASP A 48 -6.16 -0.91 -21.22
C ASP A 48 -5.39 0.40 -21.07
N LEU A 49 -5.92 1.46 -21.68
CA LEU A 49 -5.30 2.78 -21.73
C LEU A 49 -6.00 3.75 -20.79
N HIS A 50 -5.27 4.27 -19.80
CA HIS A 50 -5.74 5.20 -18.79
C HIS A 50 -5.09 6.57 -18.99
N ILE A 51 -5.88 7.60 -19.34
CA ILE A 51 -5.36 8.96 -19.54
C ILE A 51 -5.57 9.78 -18.27
N LYS A 52 -4.49 10.40 -17.76
CA LYS A 52 -4.49 11.24 -16.57
C LYS A 52 -3.77 12.56 -16.85
N ILE A 53 -4.20 13.64 -16.18
CA ILE A 53 -3.60 14.97 -16.36
C ILE A 53 -2.59 15.35 -15.27
N ASP A 54 -2.67 14.73 -14.11
CA ASP A 54 -1.77 14.94 -12.96
C ASP A 54 -0.80 13.76 -12.90
N GLU A 55 0.47 14.00 -13.17
CA GLU A 55 1.49 12.94 -13.22
C GLU A 55 1.68 12.25 -11.87
N ARG A 56 1.65 12.98 -10.76
CA ARG A 56 1.73 12.37 -9.42
C ARG A 56 0.59 11.38 -9.21
N GLY A 57 -0.64 11.82 -9.46
CA GLY A 57 -1.82 10.97 -9.37
C GLY A 57 -1.78 9.81 -10.36
N ALA A 58 -1.29 10.01 -11.58
CA ALA A 58 -1.12 8.96 -12.59
C ALA A 58 -0.19 7.84 -12.11
N ALA A 59 0.95 8.19 -11.52
CA ALA A 59 1.90 7.21 -11.03
C ALA A 59 1.36 6.41 -9.84
N PHE A 60 0.64 7.03 -8.92
CA PHE A 60 -0.05 6.34 -7.82
C PHE A 60 -1.24 5.49 -8.29
N PHE A 61 -1.94 5.92 -9.33
CA PHE A 61 -2.98 5.10 -9.97
C PHE A 61 -2.40 3.83 -10.58
N ALA A 62 -1.30 3.96 -11.34
CA ALA A 62 -0.57 2.81 -11.89
C ALA A 62 -0.06 1.88 -10.77
N LEU A 63 0.47 2.45 -9.69
CA LEU A 63 0.90 1.71 -8.51
C LEU A 63 -0.28 0.93 -7.88
N GLY A 64 -1.47 1.51 -7.84
CA GLY A 64 -2.68 0.86 -7.33
C GLY A 64 -3.06 -0.37 -8.13
N ILE A 65 -3.07 -0.28 -9.46
CA ILE A 65 -3.29 -1.43 -10.35
C ILE A 65 -2.19 -2.48 -10.12
N ALA A 66 -0.92 -2.07 -10.09
CA ALA A 66 0.20 -2.99 -9.91
C ALA A 66 0.14 -3.75 -8.56
N LYS A 67 -0.28 -3.09 -7.48
CA LYS A 67 -0.48 -3.73 -6.16
C LYS A 67 -1.65 -4.73 -6.17
N ALA A 68 -2.71 -4.42 -6.89
CA ALA A 68 -3.90 -5.27 -6.94
C ALA A 68 -3.74 -6.48 -7.87
N SER A 69 -3.20 -6.27 -9.08
CA SER A 69 -2.99 -7.33 -10.08
C SER A 69 -1.71 -8.14 -9.86
N ASN A 70 -0.76 -7.62 -9.09
CA ASN A 70 0.60 -8.14 -8.97
C ASN A 70 1.34 -8.28 -10.32
N ASN A 71 0.98 -7.45 -11.31
CA ASN A 71 1.58 -7.39 -12.64
C ASN A 71 2.31 -6.06 -12.85
N TYR A 72 3.19 -6.00 -13.86
CA TYR A 72 3.77 -4.73 -14.29
C TYR A 72 2.70 -3.84 -14.90
N VAL A 73 2.64 -2.60 -14.42
CA VAL A 73 1.81 -1.53 -14.97
C VAL A 73 2.72 -0.39 -15.41
N ALA A 74 2.54 0.07 -16.65
CA ALA A 74 3.36 1.13 -17.20
C ALA A 74 2.73 2.51 -16.93
N VAL A 75 3.53 3.47 -16.44
CA VAL A 75 3.16 4.88 -16.36
C VAL A 75 4.08 5.71 -17.23
N ILE A 76 3.51 6.55 -18.10
CA ILE A 76 4.23 7.24 -19.18
C ILE A 76 3.98 8.74 -19.12
N CYS A 77 5.05 9.54 -19.10
CA CYS A 77 4.94 11.00 -19.22
C CYS A 77 5.90 11.60 -20.24
N THR A 78 5.71 12.89 -20.47
CA THR A 78 6.63 13.71 -21.25
C THR A 78 7.88 14.08 -20.44
N SER A 79 8.75 14.90 -21.00
CA SER A 79 10.01 15.33 -20.34
C SER A 79 9.79 16.48 -19.34
N GLY A 80 10.82 16.76 -18.55
CA GLY A 80 10.87 17.90 -17.63
C GLY A 80 10.23 17.60 -16.28
N THR A 81 9.44 18.50 -15.74
CA THR A 81 8.81 18.37 -14.42
C THR A 81 7.80 17.22 -14.34
N ALA A 82 7.23 16.79 -15.47
CA ALA A 82 6.36 15.62 -15.53
C ALA A 82 7.05 14.37 -14.96
N ALA A 83 8.31 14.11 -15.35
CA ALA A 83 9.10 13.00 -14.82
C ALA A 83 9.32 13.13 -13.30
N ALA A 84 9.60 14.33 -12.79
CA ALA A 84 9.81 14.56 -11.37
C ALA A 84 8.58 14.26 -10.51
N ASN A 85 7.38 14.47 -11.05
CA ASN A 85 6.12 14.18 -10.34
C ASN A 85 5.86 12.67 -10.14
N PHE A 86 6.53 11.79 -10.86
CA PHE A 86 6.46 10.35 -10.61
C PHE A 86 7.27 9.88 -9.40
N HIS A 87 8.18 10.73 -8.88
CA HIS A 87 9.13 10.33 -7.85
C HIS A 87 8.49 9.75 -6.58
N PRO A 88 7.46 10.36 -5.99
CA PRO A 88 6.84 9.80 -4.78
C PRO A 88 6.32 8.38 -4.97
N ALA A 89 5.64 8.10 -6.08
CA ALA A 89 5.16 6.76 -6.40
C ALA A 89 6.30 5.78 -6.73
N ALA A 90 7.37 6.26 -7.39
CA ALA A 90 8.58 5.47 -7.65
C ALA A 90 9.25 4.99 -6.36
N LEU A 91 9.35 5.86 -5.35
CA LEU A 91 9.88 5.51 -4.03
C LEU A 91 8.94 4.55 -3.27
N GLU A 92 7.64 4.81 -3.27
CA GLU A 92 6.68 3.88 -2.65
C GLU A 92 6.76 2.50 -3.33
N ALA A 93 6.83 2.43 -4.66
CA ALA A 93 6.98 1.18 -5.40
C ALA A 93 8.28 0.45 -5.06
N LEU A 94 9.40 1.18 -4.93
CA LEU A 94 10.69 0.62 -4.56
C LEU A 94 10.63 -0.03 -3.17
N HIS A 95 10.06 0.67 -2.20
CA HIS A 95 10.00 0.20 -0.83
C HIS A 95 8.90 -0.84 -0.56
N SER A 96 7.93 -0.98 -1.46
CA SER A 96 6.90 -2.02 -1.41
C SER A 96 7.10 -3.14 -2.42
N ASP A 97 8.21 -3.14 -3.16
CA ASP A 97 8.56 -4.10 -4.23
C ASP A 97 7.45 -4.23 -5.29
N SER A 98 6.74 -3.12 -5.54
CA SER A 98 5.63 -3.11 -6.50
C SER A 98 6.14 -3.00 -7.94
N LYS A 99 5.49 -3.70 -8.85
CA LYS A 99 5.87 -3.81 -10.27
C LYS A 99 5.44 -2.58 -11.07
N LEU A 100 6.02 -1.43 -10.78
CA LEU A 100 5.75 -0.17 -11.47
C LEU A 100 6.79 0.06 -12.57
N LEU A 101 6.35 0.10 -13.83
CA LEU A 101 7.20 0.45 -14.96
C LEU A 101 7.06 1.94 -15.29
N ILE A 102 8.08 2.69 -14.96
CA ILE A 102 8.13 4.14 -15.18
C ILE A 102 8.78 4.40 -16.54
N ILE A 103 8.09 5.07 -17.44
CA ILE A 103 8.59 5.43 -18.77
C ILE A 103 8.55 6.95 -18.93
N THR A 104 9.72 7.56 -19.03
CA THR A 104 9.83 9.00 -19.27
C THR A 104 10.35 9.27 -20.68
N ALA A 105 9.60 10.02 -21.47
CA ALA A 105 10.09 10.48 -22.76
C ALA A 105 11.09 11.62 -22.55
N ASP A 106 12.22 11.56 -23.21
CA ASP A 106 13.29 12.55 -23.09
C ASP A 106 13.76 13.05 -24.47
N ARG A 107 14.48 14.13 -24.46
CA ARG A 107 15.25 14.58 -25.62
C ARG A 107 16.52 13.74 -25.77
N PRO A 108 17.07 13.66 -27.00
CA PRO A 108 18.37 13.01 -27.20
C PRO A 108 19.45 13.57 -26.27
N ALA A 109 20.34 12.70 -25.78
CA ALA A 109 21.38 13.04 -24.82
C ALA A 109 22.22 14.27 -25.22
N ARG A 110 22.44 14.48 -26.54
CA ARG A 110 23.14 15.64 -27.07
C ARG A 110 22.49 17.00 -26.72
N LEU A 111 21.18 17.02 -26.43
CA LEU A 111 20.46 18.24 -26.10
C LEU A 111 20.34 18.53 -24.60
N ARG A 112 20.69 17.59 -23.71
CA ARG A 112 20.47 17.72 -22.26
C ARG A 112 21.24 18.86 -21.62
N LYS A 113 22.40 19.26 -22.18
CA LYS A 113 23.26 20.34 -21.64
C LYS A 113 23.22 21.63 -22.47
N THR A 114 22.24 21.79 -23.35
CA THR A 114 22.18 22.93 -24.29
C THR A 114 21.21 24.03 -23.85
N GLY A 115 20.48 23.84 -22.73
CA GLY A 115 19.41 24.75 -22.36
C GLY A 115 18.12 24.58 -23.18
N ALA A 116 17.98 23.45 -23.91
CA ALA A 116 16.77 23.13 -24.65
C ALA A 116 15.56 23.17 -23.73
N ASN A 117 14.44 23.73 -24.20
CA ASN A 117 13.22 23.87 -23.43
C ASN A 117 12.74 22.53 -22.85
N GLN A 118 12.25 22.52 -21.60
CA GLN A 118 11.68 21.35 -20.92
C GLN A 118 12.65 20.15 -20.90
N THR A 119 13.93 20.41 -20.61
CA THR A 119 15.01 19.43 -20.57
C THR A 119 15.73 19.47 -19.24
N THR A 120 15.95 18.32 -18.63
CA THR A 120 16.69 18.14 -17.39
C THR A 120 17.45 16.79 -17.42
N ASN A 121 18.24 16.48 -16.40
CA ASN A 121 18.82 15.15 -16.25
C ASN A 121 17.76 14.18 -15.70
N GLN A 122 17.07 13.48 -16.60
CA GLN A 122 16.05 12.49 -16.22
C GLN A 122 16.65 11.12 -15.88
N VAL A 123 17.86 10.84 -16.30
CA VAL A 123 18.52 9.54 -16.07
C VAL A 123 18.68 9.26 -14.58
N ASP A 124 19.03 10.29 -13.80
CA ASP A 124 19.29 10.15 -12.38
C ASP A 124 18.13 10.64 -11.49
N ILE A 125 16.97 10.98 -12.10
CA ILE A 125 15.84 11.58 -11.37
C ILE A 125 15.25 10.62 -10.34
N PHE A 126 15.36 9.31 -10.57
CA PHE A 126 14.95 8.23 -9.67
C PHE A 126 16.18 7.45 -9.20
N SER A 127 17.12 8.13 -8.56
CA SER A 127 18.45 7.60 -8.24
C SER A 127 18.47 6.23 -7.54
N SER A 128 17.41 5.89 -6.81
CA SER A 128 17.27 4.58 -6.12
C SER A 128 16.61 3.50 -6.99
N VAL A 129 16.00 3.87 -8.12
CA VAL A 129 15.33 2.94 -9.03
C VAL A 129 16.24 2.61 -10.20
N LYS A 130 16.33 1.31 -10.55
CA LYS A 130 17.11 0.89 -11.70
C LYS A 130 16.64 1.60 -12.98
N THR A 131 17.55 2.33 -13.63
CA THR A 131 17.26 3.15 -14.81
C THR A 131 18.00 2.63 -16.02
N HIS A 132 17.30 2.63 -17.17
CA HIS A 132 17.88 2.41 -18.48
C HIS A 132 17.60 3.63 -19.38
N ASP A 133 18.66 4.24 -19.90
CA ASP A 133 18.58 5.38 -20.83
C ASP A 133 18.65 4.87 -22.28
N LEU A 134 17.53 4.94 -23.00
CA LEU A 134 17.32 4.26 -24.26
C LEU A 134 17.28 5.25 -25.44
N SER A 135 18.22 5.13 -26.36
CA SER A 135 18.20 5.81 -27.66
C SER A 135 17.93 4.84 -28.83
N THR A 136 17.96 3.55 -28.56
CA THR A 136 17.72 2.46 -29.49
C THR A 136 16.95 1.34 -28.80
N ASP A 137 16.45 0.42 -29.58
CA ASP A 137 15.76 -0.77 -29.09
C ASP A 137 16.69 -1.70 -28.30
N ILE A 138 16.15 -2.28 -27.22
CA ILE A 138 16.83 -3.28 -26.39
C ILE A 138 15.83 -4.39 -26.01
N ASN A 139 16.33 -5.55 -25.59
CA ASN A 139 15.47 -6.61 -25.05
C ASN A 139 15.02 -6.26 -23.62
N LEU A 140 13.72 -5.99 -23.44
CA LEU A 140 13.13 -5.60 -22.16
C LEU A 140 12.82 -6.79 -21.24
N LYS A 141 12.57 -7.97 -21.80
CA LYS A 141 12.12 -9.16 -21.04
C LYS A 141 13.02 -9.51 -19.84
N PRO A 142 14.36 -9.48 -19.93
CA PRO A 142 15.21 -9.77 -18.78
C PRO A 142 15.24 -8.66 -17.71
N LEU A 143 14.72 -7.48 -18.01
CA LEU A 143 14.70 -6.34 -17.09
C LEU A 143 13.46 -6.35 -16.18
N LEU A 144 12.38 -6.99 -16.64
CA LEU A 144 11.11 -7.09 -15.91
C LEU A 144 11.19 -8.26 -14.91
N THR A 145 11.79 -8.02 -13.77
CA THR A 145 11.98 -9.03 -12.71
C THR A 145 10.99 -8.81 -11.55
N ASN A 146 11.36 -8.03 -10.55
CA ASN A 146 10.50 -7.59 -9.45
C ASN A 146 10.84 -6.13 -9.12
N GLY A 147 9.93 -5.44 -8.45
CA GLY A 147 10.07 -4.05 -8.08
C GLY A 147 9.96 -3.08 -9.26
N PRO A 148 10.16 -1.78 -9.03
CA PRO A 148 10.03 -0.77 -10.07
C PRO A 148 11.21 -0.75 -11.03
N LEU A 149 10.92 -0.34 -12.26
CA LEU A 149 11.93 -0.15 -13.31
C LEU A 149 11.67 1.20 -14.00
N HIS A 150 12.74 1.95 -14.28
CA HIS A 150 12.66 3.20 -15.05
C HIS A 150 13.31 3.05 -16.43
N LEU A 151 12.55 3.41 -17.47
CA LEU A 151 13.02 3.54 -18.85
C LEU A 151 12.97 5.01 -19.25
N ASN A 152 14.12 5.66 -19.38
CA ASN A 152 14.21 7.00 -19.95
C ASN A 152 14.41 6.87 -21.45
N VAL A 153 13.40 7.23 -22.25
CA VAL A 153 13.39 6.97 -23.70
C VAL A 153 13.62 8.25 -24.49
N GLN A 154 14.73 8.25 -25.23
CA GLN A 154 15.15 9.40 -26.04
C GLN A 154 14.42 9.41 -27.39
N PHE A 155 13.59 10.42 -27.63
CA PHE A 155 12.96 10.65 -28.91
C PHE A 155 13.52 11.88 -29.61
N ASP A 156 13.92 11.70 -30.85
CA ASP A 156 14.39 12.78 -31.73
C ASP A 156 13.31 13.19 -32.74
N GLU A 157 13.43 14.36 -33.33
CA GLU A 157 12.54 14.82 -34.40
C GLU A 157 12.84 14.10 -35.73
N PRO A 158 11.84 13.77 -36.53
CA PRO A 158 10.43 13.94 -36.25
C PRO A 158 9.88 12.92 -35.26
N LEU A 159 8.99 13.38 -34.33
CA LEU A 159 8.38 12.50 -33.32
C LEU A 159 7.37 11.53 -33.94
N ILE A 160 6.68 11.96 -34.98
CA ILE A 160 5.60 11.21 -35.63
C ILE A 160 6.07 10.87 -37.04
N SER A 161 5.96 9.60 -37.40
CA SER A 161 6.25 9.13 -38.76
C SER A 161 4.96 9.08 -39.60
N GLU A 162 5.06 9.37 -40.86
CA GLU A 162 3.98 9.14 -41.84
C GLU A 162 3.85 7.68 -42.27
N GLU A 163 4.86 6.85 -41.95
CA GLU A 163 4.86 5.42 -42.25
C GLU A 163 3.78 4.66 -41.43
N LYS A 164 2.92 3.93 -42.14
CA LYS A 164 1.90 3.07 -41.55
C LYS A 164 2.39 1.62 -41.57
N ASN A 165 2.86 1.17 -40.44
CA ASN A 165 3.20 -0.24 -40.23
C ASN A 165 2.20 -0.86 -39.28
N ASP A 166 1.74 -2.09 -39.56
CA ASP A 166 0.94 -2.88 -38.62
C ASP A 166 1.85 -3.48 -37.53
N TRP A 167 2.30 -2.62 -36.62
CA TRP A 167 3.23 -3.00 -35.55
C TRP A 167 2.62 -3.98 -34.53
N LEU A 168 1.30 -4.14 -34.54
CA LEU A 168 0.54 -5.05 -33.69
C LEU A 168 0.33 -6.43 -34.33
N ALA A 169 0.67 -6.60 -35.61
CA ALA A 169 0.48 -7.89 -36.28
C ALA A 169 1.25 -9.01 -35.61
N GLY A 170 0.56 -10.12 -35.34
CA GLY A 170 1.17 -11.33 -34.79
C GLY A 170 1.70 -11.22 -33.36
N ILE A 171 1.25 -10.25 -32.56
CA ILE A 171 1.58 -10.19 -31.12
C ILE A 171 1.18 -11.47 -30.44
N LYS A 172 2.08 -12.01 -29.60
CA LYS A 172 1.85 -13.20 -28.79
C LYS A 172 2.22 -12.90 -27.34
N ILE A 173 1.23 -12.87 -26.45
CA ILE A 173 1.47 -12.67 -25.02
C ILE A 173 2.07 -13.96 -24.44
N THR A 174 3.29 -13.86 -23.94
CA THR A 174 4.03 -15.00 -23.34
C THR A 174 4.04 -14.99 -21.82
N GLY A 175 3.60 -13.89 -21.21
CA GLY A 175 3.65 -13.67 -19.78
C GLY A 175 5.06 -13.50 -19.20
N PRO A 176 5.17 -13.03 -17.96
CA PRO A 176 6.45 -12.93 -17.27
C PRO A 176 6.94 -14.31 -16.81
N ASN A 177 8.24 -14.52 -16.89
CA ASN A 177 8.89 -15.71 -16.32
C ASN A 177 9.38 -15.39 -14.90
N TYR A 178 8.53 -15.58 -13.91
CA TYR A 178 8.99 -15.50 -12.51
C TYR A 178 9.63 -16.84 -12.12
N SER A 179 10.89 -16.80 -11.70
CA SER A 179 11.54 -17.99 -11.14
C SER A 179 11.02 -18.20 -9.71
N ASN A 180 10.37 -19.32 -9.44
CA ASN A 180 10.08 -19.72 -8.07
C ASN A 180 11.41 -19.97 -7.35
N LYS A 181 11.71 -19.18 -6.33
CA LYS A 181 12.85 -19.44 -5.45
C LYS A 181 12.51 -20.68 -4.62
N ILE A 182 13.36 -21.70 -4.67
CA ILE A 182 13.21 -22.90 -3.84
C ILE A 182 13.71 -22.57 -2.45
N GLY A 183 12.80 -22.61 -1.46
CA GLY A 183 13.14 -22.41 -0.05
C GLY A 183 13.96 -23.57 0.52
N GLY A 184 14.76 -23.28 1.54
CA GLY A 184 15.50 -24.28 2.31
C GLY A 184 14.63 -24.99 3.36
N ARG A 185 15.28 -25.70 4.28
CA ARG A 185 14.66 -26.28 5.47
C ARG A 185 14.77 -25.31 6.63
N LEU A 186 13.75 -25.26 7.48
CA LEU A 186 13.72 -24.51 8.72
C LEU A 186 13.35 -25.43 9.88
N ASP A 187 14.25 -25.57 10.84
CA ASP A 187 14.07 -26.39 12.04
C ASP A 187 14.05 -25.49 13.27
N LEU A 188 12.94 -25.45 13.99
CA LEU A 188 12.73 -24.60 15.15
C LEU A 188 12.01 -25.39 16.28
N THR A 189 12.10 -24.88 17.50
CA THR A 189 11.31 -25.35 18.66
C THR A 189 9.95 -24.64 18.69
N THR A 190 9.57 -24.01 19.79
CA THR A 190 8.35 -23.24 19.96
C THR A 190 8.60 -21.76 19.67
N GLY A 191 7.57 -21.04 19.24
CA GLY A 191 7.73 -19.62 18.93
C GLY A 191 6.43 -18.88 18.63
N VAL A 192 6.57 -17.73 18.00
CA VAL A 192 5.50 -16.86 17.50
C VAL A 192 5.80 -16.48 16.05
N LEU A 193 4.79 -16.56 15.20
CA LEU A 193 4.83 -16.03 13.84
C LEU A 193 4.33 -14.58 13.83
N ILE A 194 5.09 -13.67 13.26
CA ILE A 194 4.69 -12.28 13.06
C ILE A 194 4.62 -11.98 11.57
N VAL A 195 3.47 -11.48 11.12
CA VAL A 195 3.24 -11.11 9.72
C VAL A 195 3.14 -9.59 9.63
N GLY A 196 4.10 -8.98 8.96
CA GLY A 196 4.08 -7.55 8.69
C GLY A 196 2.95 -7.18 7.74
N HIS A 197 2.52 -5.92 7.74
CA HIS A 197 1.56 -5.42 6.75
C HIS A 197 2.10 -5.54 5.32
N ASP A 198 3.39 -5.26 5.15
CA ASP A 198 4.12 -5.57 3.92
C ASP A 198 4.57 -7.03 3.96
N ARG A 199 3.84 -7.88 3.26
CA ARG A 199 3.98 -9.35 3.25
C ARG A 199 5.09 -9.86 2.34
N ALA A 200 6.00 -9.01 1.88
CA ALA A 200 7.12 -9.38 1.00
C ALA A 200 6.71 -10.06 -0.32
N GLY A 201 5.51 -9.77 -0.82
CA GLY A 201 4.98 -10.34 -2.06
C GLY A 201 4.33 -11.71 -1.89
N TYR A 202 4.31 -12.30 -0.68
CA TYR A 202 3.61 -13.57 -0.44
C TYR A 202 2.09 -13.36 -0.39
N THR A 203 1.38 -14.36 -0.93
CA THR A 203 -0.08 -14.42 -0.86
C THR A 203 -0.56 -14.78 0.55
N LEU A 204 -1.84 -14.52 0.82
CA LEU A 204 -2.45 -14.91 2.09
C LEU A 204 -2.45 -16.43 2.27
N ASP A 205 -2.65 -17.19 1.20
CA ASP A 205 -2.69 -18.65 1.25
C ASP A 205 -1.31 -19.22 1.56
N GLU A 206 -0.24 -18.75 0.90
CA GLU A 206 1.13 -19.16 1.21
C GLU A 206 1.51 -18.92 2.67
N ILE A 207 1.11 -17.76 3.22
CA ILE A 207 1.39 -17.45 4.62
C ILE A 207 0.53 -18.30 5.57
N ASN A 208 -0.74 -18.55 5.25
CA ASN A 208 -1.62 -19.40 6.04
C ASN A 208 -1.13 -20.87 6.08
N ASP A 209 -0.68 -21.39 4.94
CA ASP A 209 -0.10 -22.74 4.86
C ASP A 209 1.16 -22.83 5.73
N PHE A 210 2.06 -21.87 5.60
CA PHE A 210 3.27 -21.81 6.44
C PHE A 210 2.95 -21.66 7.93
N ALA A 211 1.97 -20.83 8.30
CA ALA A 211 1.50 -20.70 9.68
C ALA A 211 0.92 -22.02 10.21
N GLY A 212 0.22 -22.77 9.37
CA GLY A 212 -0.30 -24.10 9.69
C GLY A 212 0.81 -25.12 9.97
N GLU A 213 1.89 -25.09 9.18
CA GLU A 213 3.06 -25.95 9.41
C GLU A 213 3.80 -25.61 10.71
N LEU A 214 3.94 -24.31 11.04
CA LEU A 214 4.55 -23.88 12.30
C LEU A 214 3.69 -24.26 13.51
N ASN A 215 2.37 -24.16 13.40
CA ASN A 215 1.42 -24.38 14.50
C ASN A 215 1.73 -23.53 15.76
N TRP A 216 1.98 -22.25 15.52
CA TRP A 216 2.31 -21.23 16.52
C TRP A 216 1.24 -20.14 16.61
N PRO A 217 1.18 -19.36 17.71
CA PRO A 217 0.43 -18.11 17.73
C PRO A 217 0.88 -17.18 16.61
N VAL A 218 -0.09 -16.56 15.93
CA VAL A 218 0.16 -15.63 14.83
C VAL A 218 -0.19 -14.21 15.27
N ILE A 219 0.73 -13.29 15.18
CA ILE A 219 0.51 -11.84 15.29
C ILE A 219 0.56 -11.26 13.87
N SER A 220 -0.43 -10.45 13.49
CA SER A 220 -0.44 -9.77 12.21
C SER A 220 -0.66 -8.27 12.38
N GLU A 221 0.11 -7.45 11.66
CA GLU A 221 -0.18 -6.01 11.51
C GLU A 221 -1.48 -5.75 10.71
N ASP A 222 -2.00 -6.80 10.07
CA ASP A 222 -3.25 -6.78 9.32
C ASP A 222 -4.13 -7.96 9.76
N PRO A 223 -4.71 -7.92 10.97
CA PRO A 223 -5.45 -9.05 11.53
C PRO A 223 -6.71 -9.39 10.72
N ILE A 224 -7.30 -8.44 10.01
CA ILE A 224 -8.54 -8.64 9.24
C ILE A 224 -8.34 -9.47 7.96
N SER A 225 -7.09 -9.79 7.61
CA SER A 225 -6.74 -10.71 6.52
C SER A 225 -6.35 -12.11 7.01
N PHE A 226 -6.12 -12.30 8.33
CA PHE A 226 -5.64 -13.56 8.90
C PHE A 226 -6.59 -14.08 9.99
N PRO A 227 -7.47 -15.03 9.68
CA PRO A 227 -8.50 -15.52 10.61
C PRO A 227 -7.92 -16.20 11.88
N GLN A 228 -6.68 -16.71 11.82
CA GLN A 228 -6.00 -17.30 12.97
C GLN A 228 -5.14 -16.31 13.78
N ALA A 229 -5.08 -15.04 13.40
CA ALA A 229 -4.27 -14.07 14.14
C ALA A 229 -4.82 -13.84 15.56
N ILE A 230 -3.91 -13.55 16.48
CA ILE A 230 -4.25 -13.11 17.84
C ILE A 230 -4.71 -11.65 17.76
N ALA A 231 -5.97 -11.40 18.10
CA ALA A 231 -6.51 -10.05 18.11
C ALA A 231 -5.89 -9.20 19.23
N HIS A 232 -5.77 -7.90 18.95
CA HIS A 232 -5.42 -6.88 19.95
C HIS A 232 -4.02 -7.00 20.56
N SER A 233 -3.14 -7.83 19.99
CA SER A 233 -1.81 -8.09 20.54
C SER A 233 -0.97 -6.80 20.65
N SER A 234 -1.05 -5.88 19.70
CA SER A 234 -0.33 -4.62 19.75
C SER A 234 -0.76 -3.70 20.90
N LEU A 235 -1.97 -3.86 21.45
CA LEU A 235 -2.43 -3.13 22.64
C LEU A 235 -1.85 -3.73 23.92
N PHE A 236 -2.04 -5.02 24.16
CA PHE A 236 -1.61 -5.60 25.43
C PHE A 236 -0.10 -5.80 25.52
N LEU A 237 0.62 -5.95 24.42
CA LEU A 237 2.09 -5.97 24.39
C LEU A 237 2.74 -4.59 24.65
N THR A 238 1.95 -3.51 24.79
CA THR A 238 2.46 -2.23 25.32
C THR A 238 2.86 -2.32 26.78
N ASP A 239 2.33 -3.28 27.51
CA ASP A 239 2.66 -3.55 28.92
C ASP A 239 3.91 -4.44 29.01
N PRO A 240 5.03 -3.97 29.58
CA PRO A 240 6.26 -4.74 29.64
C PRO A 240 6.13 -6.08 30.38
N LYS A 241 5.33 -6.14 31.46
CA LYS A 241 5.13 -7.40 32.21
C LYS A 241 4.40 -8.44 31.39
N ILE A 242 3.41 -7.99 30.59
CA ILE A 242 2.70 -8.88 29.66
C ILE A 242 3.66 -9.33 28.56
N ALA A 243 4.40 -8.41 27.95
CA ALA A 243 5.37 -8.73 26.89
C ALA A 243 6.41 -9.75 27.39
N ASP A 244 6.98 -9.56 28.58
CA ASP A 244 7.93 -10.49 29.19
C ASP A 244 7.33 -11.88 29.44
N LYS A 245 6.05 -11.95 29.86
CA LYS A 245 5.32 -13.21 30.07
C LYS A 245 5.13 -14.01 28.79
N PHE A 246 4.99 -13.31 27.67
CA PHE A 246 4.79 -13.89 26.34
C PHE A 246 6.09 -14.08 25.56
N ALA A 247 7.24 -13.61 26.07
CA ALA A 247 8.52 -13.66 25.37
C ALA A 247 8.84 -15.07 24.85
N PRO A 248 8.95 -15.29 23.54
CA PRO A 248 9.11 -16.62 22.97
C PRO A 248 10.60 -16.99 22.83
N GLU A 249 10.86 -18.27 22.61
CA GLU A 249 12.20 -18.71 22.21
C GLU A 249 12.54 -18.25 20.79
N ASN A 250 11.61 -18.48 19.87
CA ASN A 250 11.80 -18.11 18.46
C ASN A 250 10.73 -17.13 18.00
N ILE A 251 11.11 -16.18 17.17
CA ILE A 251 10.19 -15.40 16.36
C ILE A 251 10.55 -15.58 14.89
N VAL A 252 9.53 -15.85 14.07
CA VAL A 252 9.61 -15.77 12.61
C VAL A 252 8.84 -14.55 12.17
N VAL A 253 9.48 -13.66 11.41
CA VAL A 253 8.84 -12.47 10.82
C VAL A 253 8.75 -12.67 9.31
N ILE A 254 7.55 -12.53 8.75
CA ILE A 254 7.35 -12.46 7.30
C ILE A 254 7.15 -11.01 6.88
N GLY A 255 7.98 -10.54 5.96
CA GLY A 255 7.95 -9.17 5.46
C GLY A 255 8.41 -8.13 6.49
N ARG A 256 7.87 -6.92 6.39
CA ARG A 256 8.25 -5.79 7.26
C ARG A 256 7.15 -5.43 8.24
N THR A 257 7.52 -5.34 9.52
CA THR A 257 6.70 -4.71 10.55
C THR A 257 6.90 -3.19 10.52
N THR A 258 5.85 -2.44 10.26
CA THR A 258 5.92 -0.99 10.03
C THR A 258 4.99 -0.17 10.94
N LEU A 259 4.17 -0.80 11.77
CA LEU A 259 3.09 -0.13 12.50
C LEU A 259 3.39 0.05 13.99
N SER A 260 3.44 -1.03 14.72
CA SER A 260 3.41 -1.00 16.18
C SER A 260 4.80 -1.00 16.82
N ARG A 261 5.03 -0.06 17.74
CA ARG A 261 6.26 -0.04 18.55
C ARG A 261 6.29 -1.21 19.54
N SER A 262 5.12 -1.58 20.08
CA SER A 262 5.01 -2.71 21.03
C SER A 262 5.39 -4.03 20.35
N THR A 263 4.87 -4.31 19.17
CA THR A 263 5.24 -5.48 18.37
C THR A 263 6.74 -5.48 18.05
N ASN A 264 7.29 -4.34 17.60
CA ASN A 264 8.73 -4.25 17.34
C ASN A 264 9.61 -4.38 18.59
N THR A 265 9.14 -3.94 19.75
CA THR A 265 9.84 -4.14 21.03
C THR A 265 9.76 -5.60 21.45
N PHE A 266 8.61 -6.25 21.26
CA PHE A 266 8.41 -7.67 21.54
C PHE A 266 9.30 -8.56 20.66
N ILE A 267 9.44 -8.26 19.36
CA ILE A 267 10.38 -8.96 18.46
C ILE A 267 11.80 -8.96 19.04
N ALA A 268 12.24 -7.86 19.65
CA ALA A 268 13.57 -7.74 20.21
C ALA A 268 13.80 -8.57 21.52
N GLN A 269 12.76 -9.22 22.05
CA GLN A 269 12.84 -10.03 23.27
C GLN A 269 13.04 -11.53 23.01
N CYS A 270 12.91 -12.00 21.75
CA CYS A 270 13.15 -13.41 21.43
C CYS A 270 14.63 -13.77 21.53
N LYS A 271 14.91 -15.06 21.70
CA LYS A 271 16.27 -15.59 21.70
C LYS A 271 16.81 -15.76 20.28
N ASN A 272 15.94 -16.21 19.36
CA ASN A 272 16.29 -16.45 17.97
C ASN A 272 15.28 -15.75 17.07
N LEU A 273 15.76 -14.89 16.17
CA LEU A 273 14.97 -14.15 15.20
C LEU A 273 15.24 -14.64 13.78
N VAL A 274 14.19 -15.12 13.11
CA VAL A 274 14.22 -15.46 11.69
C VAL A 274 13.40 -14.43 10.92
N VAL A 275 13.96 -13.84 9.88
CA VAL A 275 13.26 -12.93 8.97
C VAL A 275 13.14 -13.60 7.60
N ILE A 276 11.94 -13.61 7.04
CA ILE A 276 11.64 -14.14 5.70
C ILE A 276 11.22 -13.00 4.80
N ASP A 277 12.13 -12.59 3.92
CA ASP A 277 11.88 -11.53 2.95
C ASP A 277 12.84 -11.64 1.76
N PRO A 278 12.35 -11.64 0.50
CA PRO A 278 13.21 -11.75 -0.69
C PRO A 278 14.12 -10.53 -0.89
N ARG A 279 13.84 -9.40 -0.26
CA ARG A 279 14.60 -8.15 -0.36
C ARG A 279 15.88 -8.13 0.48
N VAL A 280 16.02 -9.02 1.42
CA VAL A 280 17.18 -9.44 2.23
C VAL A 280 17.93 -8.33 3.00
N ALA A 281 18.51 -7.33 2.34
CA ALA A 281 19.56 -6.51 2.97
C ALA A 281 19.02 -5.43 3.93
N ASP A 282 17.82 -4.93 3.71
CA ASP A 282 17.30 -3.71 4.35
C ASP A 282 16.07 -3.95 5.25
N ILE A 283 15.70 -5.21 5.48
CA ILE A 283 14.45 -5.57 6.17
C ILE A 283 14.61 -5.65 7.68
N ASP A 284 15.74 -6.09 8.16
CA ASP A 284 16.06 -6.10 9.58
C ASP A 284 16.62 -4.74 10.02
N ASN A 285 15.73 -3.83 10.41
CA ASN A 285 16.08 -2.47 10.80
C ASN A 285 16.96 -2.36 12.06
N LYS A 286 17.04 -3.41 12.86
CA LYS A 286 17.88 -3.50 14.06
C LYS A 286 19.11 -4.37 13.86
N ARG A 287 19.24 -5.01 12.69
CA ARG A 287 20.30 -6.00 12.41
C ARG A 287 20.42 -7.06 13.49
N GLY A 288 19.28 -7.53 14.00
CA GLY A 288 19.16 -8.50 15.09
C GLY A 288 18.73 -9.89 14.62
N ALA A 289 18.49 -10.10 13.31
CA ALA A 289 18.11 -11.40 12.79
C ALA A 289 19.28 -12.38 12.83
N ASP A 290 19.03 -13.54 13.45
CA ASP A 290 19.98 -14.67 13.47
C ASP A 290 20.00 -15.40 12.12
N LEU A 291 18.85 -15.40 11.43
CA LEU A 291 18.70 -16.00 10.11
C LEU A 291 17.80 -15.15 9.22
N ILE A 292 18.27 -14.87 8.00
CA ILE A 292 17.46 -14.22 6.96
C ILE A 292 17.25 -15.20 5.82
N LEU A 293 15.99 -15.44 5.47
CA LEU A 293 15.59 -16.30 4.35
C LEU A 293 15.00 -15.43 3.24
N THR A 294 15.42 -15.69 2.01
CA THR A 294 14.94 -14.98 0.81
C THR A 294 13.68 -15.59 0.20
N SER A 295 13.18 -16.68 0.78
CA SER A 295 11.94 -17.36 0.37
C SER A 295 11.37 -18.15 1.53
N LEU A 296 10.05 -18.45 1.47
CA LEU A 296 9.44 -19.38 2.41
C LEU A 296 10.15 -20.73 2.33
N PRO A 297 10.43 -21.38 3.49
CA PRO A 297 10.99 -22.71 3.52
C PRO A 297 10.06 -23.71 2.84
N ASN A 298 10.62 -24.67 2.12
CA ASN A 298 9.85 -25.77 1.54
C ASN A 298 9.66 -26.96 2.50
N LYS A 299 10.29 -26.92 3.66
CA LYS A 299 10.15 -27.89 4.73
C LYS A 299 10.34 -27.21 6.07
N VAL A 300 9.36 -27.35 6.93
CA VAL A 300 9.39 -26.83 8.30
C VAL A 300 9.33 -28.00 9.29
N THR A 301 10.15 -27.95 10.31
CA THR A 301 10.04 -28.82 11.49
C THR A 301 9.94 -27.93 12.70
N SER A 302 8.82 -27.96 13.41
CA SER A 302 8.58 -27.14 14.59
C SER A 302 7.86 -27.94 15.66
N GLN A 303 7.94 -27.46 16.90
CA GLN A 303 7.10 -27.92 17.99
C GLN A 303 5.92 -26.98 18.14
N LYS A 304 4.73 -27.53 18.42
CA LYS A 304 3.53 -26.74 18.66
C LYS A 304 3.75 -25.76 19.81
N SER A 305 3.44 -24.48 19.61
CA SER A 305 3.35 -23.47 20.66
C SER A 305 1.93 -23.38 21.21
N ASP A 306 1.79 -23.35 22.55
CA ASP A 306 0.47 -23.19 23.16
C ASP A 306 -0.05 -21.75 22.97
N SER A 307 -1.21 -21.64 22.34
CA SER A 307 -1.89 -20.36 22.12
C SER A 307 -2.92 -20.01 23.22
N THR A 308 -3.14 -20.88 24.20
CA THR A 308 -4.21 -20.73 25.20
C THR A 308 -4.09 -19.42 25.98
N LEU A 309 -2.87 -19.05 26.40
CA LEU A 309 -2.63 -17.81 27.13
C LEU A 309 -2.85 -16.58 26.25
N TRP A 310 -2.45 -16.64 24.99
CA TRP A 310 -2.69 -15.60 23.99
C TRP A 310 -4.19 -15.38 23.74
N GLN A 311 -4.96 -16.46 23.65
CA GLN A 311 -6.42 -16.38 23.48
C GLN A 311 -7.11 -15.76 24.70
N LYS A 312 -6.67 -16.09 25.93
CA LYS A 312 -7.18 -15.45 27.15
C LYS A 312 -6.87 -13.95 27.18
N ALA A 313 -5.66 -13.56 26.80
CA ALA A 313 -5.28 -12.14 26.71
C ALA A 313 -6.13 -11.39 25.67
N SER A 314 -6.30 -11.99 24.49
CA SER A 314 -7.14 -11.42 23.43
C SER A 314 -8.60 -11.27 23.87
N ALA A 315 -9.19 -12.26 24.53
CA ALA A 315 -10.57 -12.22 25.03
C ALA A 315 -10.76 -11.14 26.12
N ALA A 316 -9.79 -11.01 27.03
CA ALA A 316 -9.81 -9.95 28.04
C ALA A 316 -9.73 -8.55 27.41
N ALA A 317 -8.86 -8.37 26.41
CA ALA A 317 -8.76 -7.13 25.66
C ALA A 317 -10.08 -6.80 24.92
N GLU A 318 -10.67 -7.79 24.27
CA GLU A 318 -11.94 -7.62 23.55
C GLU A 318 -13.07 -7.14 24.44
N THR A 319 -13.17 -7.65 25.67
CA THR A 319 -14.19 -7.22 26.65
C THR A 319 -14.11 -5.72 26.92
N GLU A 320 -12.90 -5.18 27.04
CA GLU A 320 -12.70 -3.75 27.25
C GLU A 320 -12.98 -2.93 25.98
N ILE A 321 -12.58 -3.44 24.81
CA ILE A 321 -12.82 -2.79 23.51
C ILE A 321 -14.32 -2.71 23.19
N ALA A 322 -15.10 -3.71 23.56
CA ALA A 322 -16.55 -3.72 23.32
C ALA A 322 -17.31 -2.57 24.01
N SER A 323 -16.70 -1.92 25.01
CA SER A 323 -17.28 -0.80 25.76
C SER A 323 -16.86 0.59 25.23
N ILE A 324 -16.15 0.67 24.10
CA ILE A 324 -15.68 1.94 23.53
C ILE A 324 -16.87 2.76 23.01
N GLY A 325 -16.92 4.04 23.40
CA GLY A 325 -17.84 5.02 22.84
C GLY A 325 -17.45 5.48 21.45
N TRP A 326 -18.27 6.38 20.87
CA TRP A 326 -18.00 6.96 19.55
C TRP A 326 -16.60 7.57 19.49
N SER A 327 -15.80 7.12 18.54
CA SER A 327 -14.38 7.45 18.37
C SER A 327 -13.88 7.00 17.01
N GLU A 328 -12.65 7.39 16.62
CA GLU A 328 -11.98 6.84 15.44
C GLU A 328 -11.93 5.31 15.49
N GLN A 329 -11.59 4.75 16.64
CA GLN A 329 -11.47 3.30 16.85
C GLN A 329 -12.80 2.58 16.59
N LEU A 330 -13.91 3.06 17.17
CA LEU A 330 -15.21 2.45 16.95
C LEU A 330 -15.68 2.58 15.51
N ALA A 331 -15.38 3.70 14.83
CA ALA A 331 -15.69 3.88 13.43
C ALA A 331 -14.95 2.85 12.56
N VAL A 332 -13.63 2.68 12.77
CA VAL A 332 -12.80 1.68 12.06
C VAL A 332 -13.29 0.26 12.30
N ILE A 333 -13.54 -0.13 13.56
CA ILE A 333 -14.10 -1.44 13.92
C ILE A 333 -15.40 -1.69 13.15
N SER A 334 -16.33 -0.70 13.17
CA SER A 334 -17.65 -0.84 12.55
C SER A 334 -17.57 -1.00 11.04
N ILE A 335 -16.68 -0.26 10.38
CA ILE A 335 -16.43 -0.41 8.93
C ILE A 335 -15.89 -1.81 8.63
N CYS A 336 -14.81 -2.20 9.28
CA CYS A 336 -14.15 -3.46 9.02
C CYS A 336 -15.01 -4.70 9.29
N GLN A 337 -15.91 -4.63 10.27
CA GLN A 337 -16.80 -5.75 10.61
C GLN A 337 -17.89 -6.03 9.58
N VAL A 338 -18.38 -4.99 8.88
CA VAL A 338 -19.57 -5.06 8.03
C VAL A 338 -19.22 -5.23 6.54
N LEU A 339 -18.01 -4.85 6.12
CA LEU A 339 -17.62 -4.99 4.72
C LEU A 339 -17.78 -6.44 4.25
N PRO A 340 -18.36 -6.68 3.06
CA PRO A 340 -18.50 -8.03 2.50
C PRO A 340 -17.13 -8.70 2.32
N SER A 341 -17.13 -10.04 2.33
CA SER A 341 -15.95 -10.80 1.91
C SER A 341 -15.59 -10.47 0.47
N GLU A 342 -14.31 -10.62 0.13
CA GLU A 342 -13.75 -10.33 -1.21
C GLU A 342 -13.78 -8.84 -1.61
N THR A 343 -14.11 -7.95 -0.66
CA THR A 343 -13.97 -6.51 -0.86
C THR A 343 -12.50 -6.12 -0.73
N ALA A 344 -12.01 -5.31 -1.68
CA ALA A 344 -10.74 -4.61 -1.52
C ALA A 344 -10.91 -3.47 -0.51
N LEU A 345 -10.04 -3.42 0.50
CA LEU A 345 -10.00 -2.36 1.49
C LEU A 345 -8.66 -1.64 1.44
N PHE A 346 -8.65 -0.39 0.97
CA PHE A 346 -7.47 0.46 1.11
C PHE A 346 -7.49 1.18 2.45
N VAL A 347 -6.36 1.17 3.15
CA VAL A 347 -6.22 1.83 4.44
C VAL A 347 -5.08 2.84 4.40
N GLY A 348 -5.43 4.11 4.66
CA GLY A 348 -4.47 5.20 4.72
C GLY A 348 -3.50 5.07 5.90
N SER A 349 -2.32 5.62 5.71
CA SER A 349 -1.30 5.74 6.77
C SER A 349 -1.81 6.55 7.96
N SER A 350 -0.99 6.70 9.01
CA SER A 350 -1.30 7.39 10.26
C SER A 350 -2.18 6.56 11.21
N ARG A 351 -3.36 7.08 11.65
CA ARG A 351 -4.23 6.38 12.63
C ARG A 351 -5.00 5.22 12.02
N PRO A 352 -5.63 5.33 10.83
CA PRO A 352 -6.54 4.30 10.34
C PRO A 352 -5.94 2.88 10.34
N ILE A 353 -4.73 2.71 9.77
CA ILE A 353 -4.08 1.40 9.70
C ILE A 353 -3.68 0.85 11.08
N ARG A 354 -3.27 1.75 12.01
CA ARG A 354 -2.94 1.37 13.39
C ARG A 354 -4.18 1.00 14.21
N ASP A 355 -5.31 1.63 13.92
CA ASP A 355 -6.57 1.29 14.58
C ASP A 355 -7.10 -0.06 14.09
N ILE A 356 -6.87 -0.45 12.84
CA ILE A 356 -7.13 -1.80 12.35
C ILE A 356 -6.27 -2.82 13.11
N GLU A 357 -4.96 -2.64 13.16
CA GLU A 357 -4.04 -3.54 13.86
C GLU A 357 -4.45 -3.75 15.32
N ALA A 358 -4.77 -2.65 16.00
CA ALA A 358 -5.00 -2.66 17.45
C ALA A 358 -6.41 -3.12 17.84
N PHE A 359 -7.44 -2.74 17.07
CA PHE A 359 -8.83 -2.84 17.52
C PHE A 359 -9.69 -3.78 16.70
N CYS A 360 -9.29 -4.16 15.47
CA CYS A 360 -10.11 -5.05 14.66
C CYS A 360 -9.88 -6.52 15.02
N LYS A 361 -10.94 -7.31 14.89
CA LYS A 361 -10.88 -8.77 15.06
C LYS A 361 -10.38 -9.45 13.79
N PRO A 362 -9.66 -10.56 13.93
CA PRO A 362 -9.36 -11.44 12.82
C PRO A 362 -10.61 -11.87 12.07
N ARG A 363 -10.52 -11.85 10.75
CA ARG A 363 -11.60 -12.34 9.88
C ARG A 363 -11.02 -12.88 8.57
N LYS A 364 -11.87 -13.56 7.80
CA LYS A 364 -11.56 -14.02 6.45
C LYS A 364 -12.19 -13.09 5.41
N GLY A 365 -11.53 -12.94 4.28
CA GLY A 365 -12.10 -12.45 3.04
C GLY A 365 -11.94 -10.95 2.75
N LEU A 366 -11.27 -10.16 3.57
CA LEU A 366 -10.87 -8.81 3.18
C LEU A 366 -9.46 -8.82 2.55
N LEU A 367 -9.33 -8.12 1.44
CA LEU A 367 -8.04 -7.89 0.80
C LEU A 367 -7.57 -6.48 1.14
N VAL A 368 -6.62 -6.37 2.07
CA VAL A 368 -6.16 -5.08 2.59
C VAL A 368 -4.96 -4.57 1.81
N PHE A 369 -5.08 -3.33 1.34
CA PHE A 369 -4.05 -2.59 0.62
C PHE A 369 -3.68 -1.30 1.36
N SER A 370 -2.45 -0.86 1.20
CA SER A 370 -1.98 0.41 1.76
C SER A 370 -0.67 0.84 1.09
N ASN A 371 -0.35 2.13 1.15
CA ASN A 371 0.95 2.66 0.76
C ASN A 371 1.86 2.67 2.00
N ARG A 372 2.50 1.51 2.29
CA ARG A 372 3.35 1.31 3.46
C ARG A 372 4.84 1.14 3.14
N GLY A 373 5.22 1.28 1.88
CA GLY A 373 6.64 1.35 1.50
C GLY A 373 7.35 2.47 2.25
N LEU A 374 6.82 3.70 2.13
CA LEU A 374 7.28 4.88 2.86
C LEU A 374 6.21 5.53 3.72
N SER A 375 4.98 5.01 3.69
CA SER A 375 3.87 5.47 4.54
C SER A 375 3.44 6.91 4.29
N GLY A 376 3.58 7.40 3.06
CA GLY A 376 3.12 8.72 2.65
C GLY A 376 1.61 8.89 2.73
N ILE A 377 1.17 10.14 2.84
CA ILE A 377 -0.26 10.51 2.72
C ILE A 377 -0.61 10.97 1.31
N ASP A 378 0.38 11.11 0.45
CA ASP A 378 0.27 11.48 -0.95
C ASP A 378 -0.24 10.31 -1.82
N GLY A 379 -0.97 10.63 -2.88
CA GLY A 379 -1.43 9.67 -3.89
C GLY A 379 -2.40 8.58 -3.41
N ASN A 380 -2.96 8.68 -2.20
CA ASN A 380 -3.77 7.61 -1.64
C ASN A 380 -5.10 7.42 -2.39
N ILE A 381 -5.80 8.51 -2.75
CA ILE A 381 -7.04 8.44 -3.55
C ILE A 381 -6.73 7.87 -4.95
N SER A 382 -5.64 8.33 -5.54
CA SER A 382 -5.17 7.82 -6.83
C SER A 382 -4.88 6.32 -6.79
N THR A 383 -4.23 5.83 -5.73
CA THR A 383 -3.97 4.39 -5.51
C THR A 383 -5.27 3.61 -5.35
N ILE A 384 -6.25 4.14 -4.59
CA ILE A 384 -7.59 3.53 -4.44
C ILE A 384 -8.26 3.34 -5.81
N PHE A 385 -8.20 4.36 -6.66
CA PHE A 385 -8.79 4.27 -8.00
C PHE A 385 -8.08 3.24 -8.89
N GLY A 386 -6.78 3.06 -8.73
CA GLY A 386 -6.03 2.00 -9.40
C GLY A 386 -6.44 0.61 -8.91
N ILE A 387 -6.53 0.41 -7.59
CA ILE A 387 -6.97 -0.85 -6.99
C ILE A 387 -8.39 -1.21 -7.48
N ALA A 388 -9.28 -0.23 -7.56
CA ALA A 388 -10.65 -0.45 -7.96
C ALA A 388 -10.82 -0.95 -9.41
N LYS A 389 -9.76 -0.93 -10.23
CA LYS A 389 -9.78 -1.55 -11.58
C LYS A 389 -9.84 -3.07 -11.52
N GLU A 390 -9.36 -3.66 -10.43
CA GLU A 390 -9.24 -5.11 -10.26
C GLU A 390 -10.39 -5.72 -9.43
N PHE A 391 -11.26 -4.88 -8.81
CA PHE A 391 -12.30 -5.34 -7.89
C PHE A 391 -13.65 -4.72 -8.20
N GLU A 392 -14.70 -5.53 -8.10
CA GLU A 392 -16.08 -5.06 -8.30
C GLU A 392 -16.48 -3.97 -7.28
N ASN A 393 -16.03 -4.10 -6.03
CA ASN A 393 -16.29 -3.14 -4.98
C ASN A 393 -14.99 -2.85 -4.20
N THR A 394 -14.69 -1.56 -4.04
CA THR A 394 -13.53 -1.10 -3.27
C THR A 394 -14.00 -0.16 -2.17
N SER A 395 -13.51 -0.39 -0.96
CA SER A 395 -13.69 0.53 0.17
C SER A 395 -12.36 1.12 0.60
N ALA A 396 -12.38 2.32 1.19
CA ALA A 396 -11.17 2.91 1.74
C ALA A 396 -11.46 3.62 3.07
N ILE A 397 -10.45 3.64 3.95
CA ILE A 397 -10.46 4.42 5.21
C ILE A 397 -9.26 5.35 5.19
N LEU A 398 -9.52 6.65 5.15
CA LEU A 398 -8.51 7.70 5.11
C LEU A 398 -8.69 8.67 6.30
N GLY A 399 -7.61 9.30 6.74
CA GLY A 399 -7.70 10.52 7.55
C GLY A 399 -8.02 11.74 6.67
N ASP A 400 -8.53 12.78 7.29
CA ASP A 400 -8.90 14.05 6.64
C ASP A 400 -7.73 14.71 5.88
N LEU A 401 -6.54 14.79 6.49
CA LEU A 401 -5.37 15.34 5.81
C LEU A 401 -4.90 14.47 4.63
N THR A 402 -5.03 13.16 4.73
CA THR A 402 -4.72 12.24 3.63
C THR A 402 -5.68 12.44 2.46
N PHE A 403 -6.97 12.61 2.76
CA PHE A 403 -8.00 12.92 1.76
C PHE A 403 -7.71 14.25 1.07
N LEU A 404 -7.42 15.30 1.84
CA LEU A 404 -7.09 16.63 1.28
C LEU A 404 -5.81 16.63 0.47
N HIS A 405 -4.80 15.86 0.86
CA HIS A 405 -3.50 15.85 0.18
C HIS A 405 -3.55 15.33 -1.25
N ASP A 406 -4.48 14.42 -1.55
CA ASP A 406 -4.65 13.85 -2.90
C ASP A 406 -6.03 14.17 -3.51
N ILE A 407 -6.65 15.26 -3.08
CA ILE A 407 -8.00 15.65 -3.48
C ILE A 407 -8.14 15.86 -5.00
N SER A 408 -7.06 16.26 -5.68
CA SER A 408 -7.03 16.43 -7.14
C SER A 408 -7.35 15.15 -7.91
N ALA A 409 -7.14 13.98 -7.31
CA ALA A 409 -7.51 12.70 -7.92
C ALA A 409 -9.01 12.61 -8.25
N LEU A 410 -9.87 13.29 -7.51
CA LEU A 410 -11.32 13.30 -7.73
C LEU A 410 -11.73 13.91 -9.09
N VAL A 411 -10.85 14.68 -9.75
CA VAL A 411 -11.06 15.20 -11.11
C VAL A 411 -11.12 14.06 -12.13
N ASN A 412 -10.27 13.05 -11.96
CA ASN A 412 -10.13 11.91 -12.88
C ASN A 412 -10.84 10.65 -12.35
N ARG A 413 -12.04 10.82 -11.80
CA ARG A 413 -12.86 9.72 -11.29
C ARG A 413 -13.13 8.67 -12.37
N SER A 414 -13.17 7.45 -11.96
CA SER A 414 -13.52 6.27 -12.73
C SER A 414 -14.97 5.84 -12.45
N GLY A 415 -15.50 4.96 -13.28
CA GLY A 415 -16.87 4.45 -13.12
C GLY A 415 -17.03 3.31 -12.14
N GLU A 416 -15.97 2.95 -11.38
CA GLU A 416 -15.94 1.84 -10.46
C GLU A 416 -16.75 2.13 -9.19
N ASN A 417 -17.16 1.05 -8.49
CA ASN A 417 -17.86 1.15 -7.22
C ASN A 417 -16.86 1.35 -6.08
N ILE A 418 -16.78 2.59 -5.59
CA ILE A 418 -15.80 2.98 -4.58
C ILE A 418 -16.49 3.74 -3.45
N ARG A 419 -16.26 3.33 -2.21
CA ARG A 419 -16.68 4.08 -1.02
C ARG A 419 -15.47 4.47 -0.19
N ILE A 420 -15.23 5.78 -0.05
CA ILE A 420 -14.15 6.33 0.76
C ILE A 420 -14.73 6.86 2.08
N PHE A 421 -14.33 6.27 3.19
CA PHE A 421 -14.61 6.78 4.53
C PHE A 421 -13.47 7.72 4.95
N VAL A 422 -13.80 8.97 5.23
CA VAL A 422 -12.85 9.98 5.70
C VAL A 422 -13.05 10.23 7.17
N LEU A 423 -12.14 9.78 8.02
CA LEU A 423 -12.16 10.04 9.46
C LEU A 423 -11.73 11.50 9.68
N ASP A 424 -12.68 12.34 10.01
CA ASP A 424 -12.47 13.78 10.16
C ASP A 424 -12.40 14.17 11.64
N ASN A 425 -11.20 14.35 12.13
CA ASN A 425 -10.87 14.88 13.46
C ASN A 425 -10.32 16.31 13.41
N ASN A 426 -10.36 16.95 12.23
CA ASN A 426 -9.87 18.27 11.92
C ASN A 426 -8.34 18.40 12.06
N GLY A 427 -7.57 17.45 11.47
CA GLY A 427 -6.12 17.59 11.32
C GLY A 427 -5.26 16.38 11.70
N GLY A 428 -4.01 16.63 12.12
CA GLY A 428 -2.98 15.61 12.35
C GLY A 428 -3.14 14.84 13.67
N GLY A 429 -4.16 13.99 13.79
CA GLY A 429 -4.51 13.26 15.01
C GLY A 429 -3.40 12.36 15.58
N ILE A 430 -2.55 11.76 14.73
CA ILE A 430 -1.47 10.90 15.19
C ILE A 430 -0.47 11.65 16.09
N PHE A 431 -0.20 12.92 15.82
CA PHE A 431 0.78 13.70 16.59
C PHE A 431 0.34 13.92 18.03
N SER A 432 -0.98 13.91 18.31
CA SER A 432 -1.52 13.97 19.68
C SER A 432 -1.19 12.72 20.52
N THR A 433 -0.73 11.63 19.89
CA THR A 433 -0.32 10.39 20.58
C THR A 433 1.22 10.26 20.70
N LEU A 434 1.97 11.25 20.27
CA LEU A 434 3.43 11.24 20.24
C LEU A 434 4.00 12.30 21.21
N PRO A 435 5.30 12.25 21.54
CA PRO A 435 5.93 13.23 22.45
C PRO A 435 5.72 14.70 22.04
N GLN A 436 5.55 14.98 20.76
CA GLN A 436 5.27 16.31 20.20
C GLN A 436 3.97 16.92 20.72
N ALA A 437 3.04 16.12 21.27
CA ALA A 437 1.79 16.62 21.87
C ALA A 437 2.00 17.68 22.97
N ASN A 438 3.17 17.70 23.58
CA ASN A 438 3.55 18.66 24.63
C ASN A 438 4.31 19.88 24.10
N ALA A 439 4.46 20.03 22.80
CA ALA A 439 5.17 21.18 22.22
C ALA A 439 4.32 22.45 22.30
N ASP A 440 4.97 23.58 22.57
CA ASP A 440 4.33 24.87 22.43
C ASP A 440 3.82 25.06 20.98
N ASN A 441 2.66 25.68 20.81
CA ASN A 441 2.01 25.86 19.50
C ASN A 441 1.74 24.53 18.75
N PHE A 442 1.50 23.45 19.48
CA PHE A 442 1.25 22.12 18.90
C PHE A 442 0.21 22.13 17.78
N ASP A 443 -0.92 22.81 18.00
CA ASP A 443 -2.01 22.84 17.00
C ASP A 443 -1.58 23.48 15.69
N GLN A 444 -0.77 24.53 15.74
CA GLN A 444 -0.24 25.19 14.55
C GLN A 444 0.80 24.32 13.82
N LEU A 445 1.72 23.70 14.56
CA LEU A 445 2.88 23.02 13.99
C LEU A 445 2.60 21.58 13.56
N PHE A 446 1.77 20.87 14.31
CA PHE A 446 1.52 19.45 14.14
C PHE A 446 0.04 19.09 13.96
N GLY A 447 -0.84 19.77 14.69
CA GLY A 447 -2.28 19.59 14.60
C GLY A 447 -2.86 20.01 13.24
N THR A 448 -2.32 21.07 12.66
CA THR A 448 -2.67 21.62 11.33
C THR A 448 -4.17 21.55 11.03
N PRO A 449 -5.03 22.22 11.84
CA PRO A 449 -6.48 22.18 11.64
C PRO A 449 -6.87 22.83 10.32
N HIS A 450 -7.62 22.11 9.48
CA HIS A 450 -8.04 22.63 8.17
C HIS A 450 -9.33 23.45 8.22
N ASN A 451 -10.23 23.19 9.17
CA ASN A 451 -11.52 23.86 9.35
C ASN A 451 -12.42 23.89 8.10
N LEU A 452 -12.28 22.90 7.21
CA LEU A 452 -13.03 22.79 5.98
C LEU A 452 -14.28 21.91 6.20
N ASP A 453 -15.34 22.20 5.43
CA ASP A 453 -16.48 21.32 5.24
C ASP A 453 -16.11 20.32 4.12
N LEU A 454 -15.63 19.14 4.51
CA LEU A 454 -15.13 18.14 3.57
C LEU A 454 -16.23 17.57 2.67
N GLU A 455 -17.50 17.57 3.10
CA GLU A 455 -18.63 17.20 2.26
C GLU A 455 -18.80 18.19 1.10
N LYS A 456 -18.74 19.49 1.38
CA LYS A 456 -18.75 20.52 0.33
C LYS A 456 -17.53 20.44 -0.58
N VAL A 457 -16.37 20.14 -0.02
CA VAL A 457 -15.16 19.94 -0.84
C VAL A 457 -15.36 18.78 -1.83
N ALA A 458 -15.80 17.61 -1.37
CA ALA A 458 -16.06 16.46 -2.24
C ALA A 458 -17.16 16.74 -3.27
N THR A 459 -18.26 17.36 -2.85
CA THR A 459 -19.37 17.71 -3.77
C THR A 459 -18.95 18.77 -4.79
N GLY A 460 -18.03 19.66 -4.46
CA GLY A 460 -17.43 20.62 -5.41
C GLY A 460 -16.70 19.94 -6.57
N PHE A 461 -16.16 18.75 -6.38
CA PHE A 461 -15.64 17.87 -7.44
C PHE A 461 -16.73 17.03 -8.12
N GLY A 462 -18.01 17.23 -7.80
CA GLY A 462 -19.13 16.46 -8.33
C GLY A 462 -19.20 15.02 -7.81
N VAL A 463 -18.60 14.72 -6.67
CA VAL A 463 -18.65 13.41 -6.01
C VAL A 463 -19.80 13.38 -5.01
N LYS A 464 -20.58 12.30 -5.01
CA LYS A 464 -21.61 12.08 -3.99
C LYS A 464 -20.95 11.98 -2.62
N SER A 465 -21.37 12.82 -1.69
CA SER A 465 -20.83 12.83 -0.34
C SER A 465 -21.91 12.93 0.72
N THR A 466 -21.63 12.39 1.91
CA THR A 466 -22.53 12.41 3.07
C THR A 466 -21.70 12.48 4.35
N THR A 467 -22.14 13.31 5.30
CA THR A 467 -21.52 13.40 6.63
C THR A 467 -22.29 12.58 7.65
N VAL A 468 -21.58 11.82 8.49
CA VAL A 468 -22.12 11.11 9.66
C VAL A 468 -21.32 11.49 10.90
N SER A 469 -21.96 11.54 12.07
CA SER A 469 -21.36 11.98 13.33
C SER A 469 -21.58 11.02 14.50
N ASP A 470 -22.15 9.85 14.23
CA ASP A 470 -22.41 8.82 15.23
C ASP A 470 -22.45 7.42 14.61
N LEU A 471 -22.51 6.41 15.48
CA LEU A 471 -22.54 5.01 15.08
C LEU A 471 -23.78 4.64 14.26
N ASN A 472 -24.94 5.21 14.55
CA ASN A 472 -26.18 4.89 13.83
C ASN A 472 -26.15 5.42 12.40
N GLY A 473 -25.69 6.66 12.22
CA GLY A 473 -25.46 7.26 10.91
C GLY A 473 -24.46 6.45 10.09
N LEU A 474 -23.35 6.01 10.70
CA LEU A 474 -22.36 5.18 10.03
C LEU A 474 -22.94 3.82 9.61
N LYS A 475 -23.65 3.12 10.51
CA LYS A 475 -24.32 1.84 10.20
C LYS A 475 -25.33 1.97 9.06
N LEU A 476 -26.08 3.08 9.02
CA LEU A 476 -27.00 3.35 7.92
C LEU A 476 -26.27 3.51 6.57
N GLN A 477 -25.11 4.14 6.53
CA GLN A 477 -24.32 4.23 5.29
C GLN A 477 -23.73 2.86 4.91
N LEU A 478 -23.24 2.09 5.87
CA LEU A 478 -22.69 0.75 5.65
C LEU A 478 -23.72 -0.24 5.11
N SER A 479 -25.01 -0.09 5.44
CA SER A 479 -26.10 -0.95 4.94
C SER A 479 -26.49 -0.69 3.48
N LYS A 480 -26.03 0.42 2.88
CA LYS A 480 -26.33 0.76 1.49
C LYS A 480 -25.36 0.06 0.53
N PRO A 481 -25.80 -0.35 -0.67
CA PRO A 481 -24.88 -0.84 -1.69
C PRO A 481 -23.91 0.28 -2.12
N ILE A 482 -22.73 -0.10 -2.59
CA ILE A 482 -21.79 0.84 -3.21
C ILE A 482 -22.19 1.00 -4.68
N VAL A 483 -22.46 2.23 -5.10
CA VAL A 483 -22.84 2.54 -6.48
C VAL A 483 -22.06 3.76 -6.96
N GLY A 484 -21.10 3.53 -7.85
CA GLY A 484 -20.16 4.53 -8.30
C GLY A 484 -19.26 5.03 -7.16
N LEU A 485 -18.68 6.21 -7.35
CA LEU A 485 -17.82 6.83 -6.33
C LEU A 485 -18.64 7.62 -5.32
N GLU A 486 -18.48 7.29 -4.03
CA GLU A 486 -19.05 8.06 -2.93
C GLU A 486 -18.03 8.28 -1.79
N VAL A 487 -18.16 9.42 -1.12
CA VAL A 487 -17.33 9.80 0.03
C VAL A 487 -18.21 9.93 1.26
N VAL A 488 -17.88 9.22 2.32
CA VAL A 488 -18.56 9.31 3.63
C VAL A 488 -17.65 10.03 4.60
N ILE A 489 -17.97 11.27 4.95
CA ILE A 489 -17.24 12.02 5.97
C ILE A 489 -17.71 11.55 7.34
N VAL A 490 -16.81 10.93 8.08
CA VAL A 490 -17.08 10.39 9.42
C VAL A 490 -16.51 11.38 10.44
N LYS A 491 -17.39 12.24 10.96
CA LYS A 491 -17.01 13.18 12.03
C LYS A 491 -16.78 12.40 13.33
N VAL A 492 -15.55 12.41 13.78
CA VAL A 492 -15.12 11.77 15.02
C VAL A 492 -14.74 12.84 16.06
N PRO A 493 -14.59 12.46 17.35
CA PRO A 493 -14.16 13.41 18.37
C PRO A 493 -12.85 14.11 18.01
N THR A 494 -12.54 15.19 18.69
CA THR A 494 -11.32 15.97 18.46
C THR A 494 -10.05 15.11 18.62
N ARG A 495 -8.94 15.54 18.01
CA ARG A 495 -7.64 14.89 18.12
C ARG A 495 -7.23 14.57 19.55
N SER A 496 -7.38 15.54 20.45
CA SER A 496 -7.06 15.38 21.88
C SER A 496 -7.99 14.38 22.58
N ALA A 497 -9.30 14.40 22.28
CA ALA A 497 -10.25 13.45 22.82
C ALA A 497 -9.96 12.02 22.34
N ASN A 498 -9.69 11.83 21.05
CA ASN A 498 -9.31 10.51 20.52
C ASN A 498 -7.99 10.00 21.12
N ALA A 499 -6.98 10.86 21.32
CA ALA A 499 -5.72 10.49 21.98
C ALA A 499 -5.94 10.06 23.44
N ASN A 500 -6.78 10.78 24.18
CA ASN A 500 -7.14 10.43 25.55
C ASN A 500 -7.91 9.10 25.60
N ASN A 501 -8.87 8.89 24.71
CA ASN A 501 -9.60 7.62 24.60
C ASN A 501 -8.64 6.46 24.34
N LEU A 502 -7.71 6.62 23.41
CA LEU A 502 -6.70 5.60 23.12
C LEU A 502 -5.85 5.26 24.35
N LYS A 503 -5.40 6.27 25.09
CA LYS A 503 -4.63 6.06 26.32
C LYS A 503 -5.43 5.31 27.37
N GLN A 504 -6.68 5.70 27.62
CA GLN A 504 -7.55 5.06 28.60
C GLN A 504 -7.86 3.61 28.25
N ILE A 505 -8.22 3.34 26.98
CA ILE A 505 -8.51 1.95 26.57
C ILE A 505 -7.27 1.08 26.63
N THR A 506 -6.09 1.58 26.27
CA THR A 506 -4.84 0.83 26.40
C THR A 506 -4.55 0.45 27.85
N GLN A 507 -4.76 1.38 28.80
CA GLN A 507 -4.59 1.10 30.23
C GLN A 507 -5.60 0.06 30.75
N ARG A 508 -6.88 0.18 30.35
CA ARG A 508 -7.92 -0.79 30.73
C ARG A 508 -7.62 -2.18 30.17
N VAL A 509 -7.23 -2.26 28.90
CA VAL A 509 -6.81 -3.51 28.25
C VAL A 509 -5.64 -4.14 29.01
N SER A 510 -4.59 -3.39 29.33
CA SER A 510 -3.44 -3.90 30.08
C SER A 510 -3.87 -4.47 31.43
N SER A 511 -4.72 -3.76 32.18
CA SER A 511 -5.22 -4.22 33.48
C SER A 511 -6.07 -5.48 33.36
N ALA A 512 -7.01 -5.52 32.42
CA ALA A 512 -7.88 -6.66 32.20
C ALA A 512 -7.09 -7.90 31.74
N VAL A 513 -6.10 -7.71 30.88
CA VAL A 513 -5.24 -8.80 30.42
C VAL A 513 -4.39 -9.35 31.56
N ARG A 514 -3.76 -8.51 32.40
CA ARG A 514 -3.01 -8.99 33.58
C ARG A 514 -3.87 -9.89 34.47
N ILE A 515 -5.10 -9.47 34.77
CA ILE A 515 -6.05 -10.29 35.55
C ILE A 515 -6.39 -11.58 34.79
N GLY A 516 -6.70 -11.50 33.50
CA GLY A 516 -7.10 -12.67 32.68
C GLY A 516 -6.05 -13.75 32.53
N ILE A 517 -4.77 -13.38 32.63
CA ILE A 517 -3.64 -14.31 32.55
C ILE A 517 -2.97 -14.59 33.91
N ASN A 518 -3.58 -14.15 35.01
CA ASN A 518 -3.04 -14.27 36.40
C ASN A 518 -1.62 -13.69 36.54
N LEU A 519 -1.42 -12.48 36.04
CA LEU A 519 -0.17 -11.74 36.11
C LEU A 519 -0.38 -10.51 37.00
N ASP A 520 0.04 -10.59 38.25
CA ASP A 520 -0.05 -9.50 39.25
C ASP A 520 1.12 -8.51 39.15
#